data_338711df83778c92e03796e57363cbcd
#
_entry.id   338711df83778c92e03796e57363cbcd
#
_cell.length_a   1.000
_cell.length_b   1.000
_cell.length_c   1.000
_cell.angle_alpha   90.00
_cell.angle_beta   90.00
_cell.angle_gamma   90.00
#
_symmetry.space_group_name_H-M   'P 1'
#
loop_
_entity.id
_entity.type
_entity.pdbx_description
1 polymer ?
#
loop_
_entity_poly.entity_id
_entity_poly.type
_entity_poly.pdbx_seq_one_letter_code
_entity_poly.pdbx_strand_id
1 'polypeptide(L)'
;MKYPCVLFAALLAAAPMPAQKVIRNTPEELVLRFDFNDGSNGWLPGFTDYGLETGDLQRIAEVRRLPAEVDSSRSGYFLQSMNRSDDVFMFLKRPLTADMGVQPDMLYNVTVDVEFLSNEPEGCVGVGGAPAEAVTLKAGVMAVEPVPLLVGSYVDLNVDKGQQVTGGRDAGVVGHIGNGRSCEDSGRPYVFLHRVYHQPEHVTSRPDGSLWVMVGTDSGYEGLTQLYYYSIQVTLRPLGSSATF
;
A
#
# COMPACT_ATOMS: atom_id res chain seq x y z
N MET A 1 -89.00 23.08 28.62
CA MET A 1 -88.11 23.67 27.64
C MET A 1 -86.74 23.03 27.72
N LYS A 2 -86.34 22.21 26.72
CA LYS A 2 -85.05 21.51 26.70
C LYS A 2 -84.17 22.22 25.66
N TYR A 3 -83.03 22.75 26.10
CA TYR A 3 -82.03 23.31 25.17
C TYR A 3 -81.03 22.23 24.82
N PRO A 4 -80.69 22.03 23.57
CA PRO A 4 -79.64 21.10 23.18
C PRO A 4 -78.22 21.80 23.29
N CYS A 5 -77.31 21.06 23.94
CA CYS A 5 -75.91 21.45 24.07
C CYS A 5 -75.19 21.07 22.76
N VAL A 6 -74.69 22.06 22.02
CA VAL A 6 -73.88 21.85 20.82
C VAL A 6 -72.40 21.82 21.24
N LEU A 7 -71.77 20.63 21.14
CA LEU A 7 -70.31 20.48 21.31
C LEU A 7 -69.63 20.90 20.00
N PHE A 8 -68.81 21.96 20.04
CA PHE A 8 -67.84 22.29 18.98
C PHE A 8 -66.57 21.49 19.19
N ALA A 9 -66.30 20.52 18.33
CA ALA A 9 -64.99 19.88 18.25
C ALA A 9 -64.05 20.75 17.44
N ALA A 10 -63.05 21.32 18.07
CA ALA A 10 -61.95 22.01 17.39
C ALA A 10 -60.95 21.01 16.84
N LEU A 11 -60.89 20.84 15.49
CA LEU A 11 -59.83 20.11 14.81
C LEU A 11 -58.54 20.98 14.83
N LEU A 12 -57.58 20.60 15.66
CA LEU A 12 -56.21 21.15 15.54
C LEU A 12 -55.50 20.46 14.34
N ALA A 13 -55.36 21.19 13.24
CA ALA A 13 -54.52 20.80 12.13
C ALA A 13 -53.05 20.90 12.54
N ALA A 14 -52.34 19.79 12.68
CA ALA A 14 -50.90 19.77 12.88
C ALA A 14 -50.20 20.25 11.60
N ALA A 15 -49.49 21.37 11.68
CA ALA A 15 -48.65 21.86 10.59
C ALA A 15 -47.50 20.89 10.32
N PRO A 16 -47.17 20.58 9.06
CA PRO A 16 -46.02 19.74 8.76
C PRO A 16 -44.73 20.41 9.18
N MET A 17 -43.93 19.74 10.03
CA MET A 17 -42.59 20.20 10.37
C MET A 17 -41.72 20.22 9.11
N PRO A 18 -40.94 21.28 8.87
CA PRO A 18 -40.01 21.34 7.75
C PRO A 18 -38.99 20.22 7.86
N ALA A 19 -38.82 19.44 6.80
CA ALA A 19 -37.80 18.41 6.71
C ALA A 19 -36.42 19.04 6.92
N GLN A 20 -35.74 18.65 7.98
CA GLN A 20 -34.38 19.10 8.29
C GLN A 20 -33.44 18.52 7.23
N LYS A 21 -32.88 19.37 6.37
CA LYS A 21 -31.90 19.00 5.36
C LYS A 21 -30.62 18.60 6.09
N VAL A 22 -30.40 17.31 6.29
CA VAL A 22 -29.12 16.82 6.79
C VAL A 22 -28.10 16.96 5.66
N ILE A 23 -27.28 18.01 5.73
CA ILE A 23 -26.10 18.14 4.87
C ILE A 23 -25.05 17.19 5.44
N ARG A 24 -24.93 16.01 4.90
CA ARG A 24 -23.77 15.13 5.13
C ARG A 24 -22.64 15.66 4.26
N ASN A 25 -21.72 16.42 4.81
CA ASN A 25 -20.43 16.66 4.19
C ASN A 25 -19.67 15.32 4.27
N THR A 26 -19.77 14.51 3.23
CA THR A 26 -18.82 13.41 3.04
C THR A 26 -17.47 14.04 2.75
N PRO A 27 -16.43 13.75 3.55
CA PRO A 27 -15.08 14.22 3.25
C PRO A 27 -14.68 13.76 1.84
N GLU A 28 -13.96 14.63 1.12
CA GLU A 28 -13.49 14.30 -0.23
C GLU A 28 -12.43 13.19 -0.17
N GLU A 29 -12.38 12.39 -1.24
CA GLU A 29 -11.32 11.40 -1.46
C GLU A 29 -9.97 12.12 -1.55
N LEU A 30 -8.98 11.62 -0.81
CA LEU A 30 -7.61 12.12 -0.84
C LEU A 30 -6.75 11.23 -1.74
N VAL A 31 -6.20 11.80 -2.80
CA VAL A 31 -5.28 11.12 -3.73
C VAL A 31 -3.88 11.70 -3.57
N LEU A 32 -2.93 10.86 -3.14
CA LEU A 32 -1.53 11.21 -2.95
C LEU A 32 -0.68 10.44 -3.95
N ARG A 33 -0.04 11.14 -4.89
CA ARG A 33 0.84 10.53 -5.89
C ARG A 33 2.28 10.96 -5.64
N PHE A 34 3.18 9.98 -5.67
CA PHE A 34 4.61 10.13 -5.48
C PHE A 34 5.34 9.53 -6.67
N ASP A 35 6.19 10.29 -7.32
CA ASP A 35 7.18 9.81 -8.28
C ASP A 35 8.60 10.07 -7.74
N PHE A 36 9.60 9.56 -8.43
CA PHE A 36 10.98 9.62 -7.95
C PHE A 36 11.90 10.43 -8.87
N ASN A 37 11.36 11.30 -9.74
CA ASN A 37 12.16 12.14 -10.64
C ASN A 37 12.98 13.16 -9.86
N ASP A 38 12.43 13.69 -8.76
CA ASP A 38 13.05 14.73 -7.93
C ASP A 38 13.63 14.19 -6.60
N GLY A 39 13.97 12.90 -6.56
CA GLY A 39 14.57 12.26 -5.39
C GLY A 39 13.61 11.28 -4.67
N SER A 40 13.95 10.92 -3.44
CA SER A 40 13.21 9.92 -2.67
C SER A 40 11.84 10.38 -2.18
N ASN A 41 11.56 11.68 -2.23
CA ASN A 41 10.28 12.27 -1.79
C ASN A 41 9.81 11.79 -0.40
N GLY A 42 10.76 11.58 0.52
CA GLY A 42 10.48 11.12 1.90
C GLY A 42 10.21 9.62 2.02
N TRP A 43 10.37 8.83 0.96
CA TRP A 43 10.36 7.38 1.03
C TRP A 43 11.66 6.86 1.61
N LEU A 44 11.54 5.86 2.50
CA LEU A 44 12.64 5.23 3.21
C LEU A 44 12.65 3.72 2.92
N PRO A 45 13.82 3.12 2.63
CA PRO A 45 13.92 1.69 2.38
C PRO A 45 13.98 0.89 3.69
N GLY A 46 13.56 -0.37 3.62
CA GLY A 46 13.76 -1.37 4.66
C GLY A 46 13.99 -2.74 4.08
N PHE A 47 14.64 -3.60 4.88
CA PHE A 47 14.92 -4.98 4.54
C PHE A 47 14.71 -5.84 5.78
N THR A 48 13.93 -6.92 5.65
CA THR A 48 13.59 -7.85 6.72
C THR A 48 13.54 -9.29 6.20
N ASP A 49 13.19 -10.20 7.08
CA ASP A 49 13.00 -11.62 6.82
C ASP A 49 14.32 -12.30 6.43
N TYR A 50 15.35 -12.04 7.24
CA TYR A 50 16.65 -12.70 7.07
C TYR A 50 17.36 -12.91 8.41
N GLY A 51 18.16 -13.98 8.49
CA GLY A 51 19.04 -14.23 9.62
C GLY A 51 20.31 -13.38 9.57
N LEU A 52 20.87 -13.02 10.73
CA LEU A 52 22.14 -12.28 10.79
C LEU A 52 23.32 -13.07 10.18
N GLU A 53 23.23 -14.40 10.17
CA GLU A 53 24.24 -15.30 9.59
C GLU A 53 24.04 -15.57 8.08
N THR A 54 22.99 -14.99 7.46
CA THR A 54 22.64 -15.26 6.05
C THR A 54 23.72 -14.80 5.05
N GLY A 55 24.67 -13.97 5.49
CA GLY A 55 25.72 -13.42 4.65
C GLY A 55 25.34 -12.14 3.92
N ASP A 56 26.10 -11.77 2.88
CA ASP A 56 25.86 -10.52 2.16
C ASP A 56 24.59 -10.59 1.31
N LEU A 57 23.61 -9.77 1.64
CA LEU A 57 22.35 -9.63 0.91
C LEU A 57 22.46 -8.70 -0.30
N GLN A 58 23.62 -8.12 -0.61
CA GLN A 58 23.83 -7.22 -1.75
C GLN A 58 22.77 -6.12 -1.88
N ARG A 59 22.41 -5.51 -0.73
CA ARG A 59 21.33 -4.53 -0.64
C ARG A 59 21.71 -3.22 -1.32
N ILE A 60 20.86 -2.77 -2.25
CA ILE A 60 20.93 -1.44 -2.85
C ILE A 60 19.58 -0.77 -2.71
N ALA A 61 19.58 0.49 -2.28
CA ALA A 61 18.36 1.29 -2.14
C ALA A 61 18.71 2.75 -2.50
N GLU A 62 18.36 3.18 -3.70
CA GLU A 62 18.72 4.51 -4.18
C GLU A 62 17.77 5.01 -5.28
N VAL A 63 17.60 6.31 -5.39
CA VAL A 63 16.97 6.93 -6.56
C VAL A 63 18.01 7.08 -7.65
N ARG A 64 17.75 6.50 -8.81
CA ARG A 64 18.65 6.58 -9.97
C ARG A 64 17.89 6.62 -11.29
N ARG A 65 18.57 6.98 -12.37
CA ARG A 65 18.00 7.01 -13.72
C ARG A 65 17.45 5.64 -14.11
N LEU A 66 16.32 5.64 -14.80
CA LEU A 66 15.76 4.42 -15.38
C LEU A 66 16.71 3.85 -16.45
N PRO A 67 16.63 2.55 -16.73
CA PRO A 67 17.38 1.92 -17.82
C PRO A 67 17.16 2.63 -19.15
N ALA A 68 18.22 2.73 -19.96
CA ALA A 68 18.20 3.47 -21.22
C ALA A 68 17.19 2.91 -22.25
N GLU A 69 16.94 1.61 -22.18
CA GLU A 69 15.95 0.93 -23.01
C GLU A 69 14.48 1.32 -22.67
N VAL A 70 14.28 1.97 -21.51
CA VAL A 70 12.96 2.44 -21.08
C VAL A 70 12.86 3.95 -21.24
N ASP A 71 13.53 4.72 -20.40
CA ASP A 71 13.58 6.20 -20.46
C ASP A 71 14.63 6.74 -19.51
N SER A 72 15.86 6.96 -19.99
CA SER A 72 16.96 7.48 -19.16
C SER A 72 16.81 8.96 -18.76
N SER A 73 15.80 9.67 -19.26
CA SER A 73 15.51 11.05 -18.83
C SER A 73 14.80 11.10 -17.48
N ARG A 74 14.21 9.98 -17.04
CA ARG A 74 13.42 9.84 -15.81
C ARG A 74 14.16 9.00 -14.77
N SER A 75 13.71 9.08 -13.54
CA SER A 75 14.27 8.34 -12.41
C SER A 75 13.23 7.46 -11.74
N GLY A 76 13.69 6.44 -11.03
CA GLY A 76 12.88 5.57 -10.18
C GLY A 76 13.64 5.24 -8.90
N TYR A 77 12.93 4.77 -7.88
CA TYR A 77 13.56 4.25 -6.67
C TYR A 77 13.96 2.79 -6.90
N PHE A 78 15.24 2.54 -7.02
CA PHE A 78 15.80 1.21 -7.22
C PHE A 78 15.97 0.49 -5.89
N LEU A 79 15.40 -0.72 -5.79
CA LEU A 79 15.67 -1.66 -4.72
C LEU A 79 16.27 -2.93 -5.27
N GLN A 80 17.24 -3.47 -4.56
CA GLN A 80 17.87 -4.75 -4.82
C GLN A 80 18.15 -5.48 -3.52
N SER A 81 17.95 -6.80 -3.53
CA SER A 81 18.44 -7.70 -2.50
C SER A 81 18.71 -9.09 -3.06
N MET A 82 19.72 -9.78 -2.52
CA MET A 82 20.00 -11.20 -2.73
C MET A 82 19.34 -11.99 -1.63
N ASN A 83 18.34 -12.79 -1.97
CA ASN A 83 17.82 -13.82 -1.07
C ASN A 83 18.79 -15.02 -1.08
N ARG A 84 19.33 -15.36 0.08
CA ARG A 84 20.33 -16.45 0.22
C ARG A 84 19.73 -17.71 0.81
N SER A 85 18.60 -17.57 1.49
CA SER A 85 17.88 -18.70 2.08
C SER A 85 16.48 -18.26 2.47
N ASP A 86 15.51 -18.92 1.92
CA ASP A 86 14.13 -18.99 2.33
C ASP A 86 13.31 -17.70 2.13
N ASP A 87 13.73 -16.56 2.68
CA ASP A 87 12.92 -15.33 2.58
C ASP A 87 13.80 -14.07 2.62
N VAL A 88 13.40 -13.04 1.89
CA VAL A 88 13.84 -11.64 2.05
C VAL A 88 12.70 -10.73 1.64
N PHE A 89 12.30 -9.84 2.53
CA PHE A 89 11.40 -8.76 2.20
C PHE A 89 12.15 -7.43 2.10
N MET A 90 12.12 -6.81 0.92
CA MET A 90 12.63 -5.46 0.70
C MET A 90 11.49 -4.52 0.37
N PHE A 91 11.46 -3.34 1.02
CA PHE A 91 10.33 -2.44 0.91
C PHE A 91 10.71 -0.96 0.96
N LEU A 92 9.81 -0.14 0.47
CA LEU A 92 9.75 1.30 0.68
C LEU A 92 8.60 1.61 1.62
N LYS A 93 8.81 2.57 2.53
CA LYS A 93 7.78 3.11 3.42
C LYS A 93 7.79 4.62 3.42
N ARG A 94 6.64 5.23 3.72
CA ARG A 94 6.51 6.68 3.84
C ARG A 94 5.41 7.04 4.83
N PRO A 95 5.58 8.09 5.68
CA PRO A 95 4.48 8.65 6.43
C PRO A 95 3.53 9.42 5.51
N LEU A 96 2.23 9.27 5.75
CA LEU A 96 1.16 10.10 5.22
C LEU A 96 0.64 10.94 6.39
N THR A 97 0.60 12.26 6.26
CA THR A 97 0.47 13.17 7.39
C THR A 97 -0.71 14.13 7.25
N ALA A 98 -1.07 14.82 8.33
CA ALA A 98 -2.16 15.78 8.33
C ALA A 98 -1.94 16.96 7.36
N ASP A 99 -0.69 17.40 7.16
CA ASP A 99 -0.33 18.42 6.17
C ASP A 99 -0.49 17.96 4.73
N MET A 100 -0.59 16.65 4.48
CA MET A 100 -0.97 16.06 3.19
C MET A 100 -2.49 15.91 3.04
N GLY A 101 -3.29 16.21 4.07
CA GLY A 101 -4.74 16.10 4.05
C GLY A 101 -5.32 14.89 4.80
N VAL A 102 -4.50 14.05 5.44
CA VAL A 102 -5.00 12.94 6.26
C VAL A 102 -5.69 13.52 7.50
N GLN A 103 -6.96 13.16 7.69
CA GLN A 103 -7.74 13.67 8.83
C GLN A 103 -7.49 12.80 10.08
N PRO A 104 -7.43 13.40 11.29
CA PRO A 104 -7.32 12.65 12.54
C PRO A 104 -8.50 11.72 12.80
N ASP A 105 -8.25 10.56 13.41
CA ASP A 105 -9.25 9.59 13.85
C ASP A 105 -10.28 9.21 12.76
N MET A 106 -9.86 9.27 11.49
CA MET A 106 -10.70 9.01 10.33
C MET A 106 -10.52 7.57 9.84
N LEU A 107 -11.64 6.87 9.61
CA LEU A 107 -11.66 5.56 8.97
C LEU A 107 -11.61 5.71 7.45
N TYR A 108 -10.68 5.02 6.81
CA TYR A 108 -10.46 5.07 5.35
C TYR A 108 -10.60 3.70 4.70
N ASN A 109 -11.21 3.71 3.51
CA ASN A 109 -11.01 2.68 2.51
C ASN A 109 -9.79 3.07 1.67
N VAL A 110 -8.90 2.11 1.37
CA VAL A 110 -7.58 2.36 0.79
C VAL A 110 -7.41 1.66 -0.54
N THR A 111 -6.84 2.39 -1.51
CA THR A 111 -6.30 1.81 -2.74
C THR A 111 -4.87 2.27 -2.91
N VAL A 112 -3.98 1.34 -3.27
CA VAL A 112 -2.58 1.62 -3.60
C VAL A 112 -2.31 1.22 -5.03
N ASP A 113 -1.93 2.18 -5.86
CA ASP A 113 -1.48 1.95 -7.24
C ASP A 113 0.04 1.98 -7.27
N VAL A 114 0.65 0.97 -7.91
CA VAL A 114 2.10 0.82 -7.98
C VAL A 114 2.52 0.70 -9.43
N GLU A 115 3.26 1.68 -9.93
CA GLU A 115 3.96 1.62 -11.22
C GLU A 115 5.42 1.29 -10.96
N PHE A 116 5.91 0.22 -11.56
CA PHE A 116 7.29 -0.25 -11.35
C PHE A 116 7.85 -0.89 -12.61
N LEU A 117 9.17 -1.10 -12.65
CA LEU A 117 9.83 -1.80 -13.73
C LEU A 117 10.46 -3.07 -13.19
N SER A 118 10.24 -4.16 -13.91
CA SER A 118 10.87 -5.46 -13.66
C SER A 118 11.51 -5.99 -14.93
N ASN A 119 12.64 -6.66 -14.77
CA ASN A 119 13.33 -7.38 -15.85
C ASN A 119 13.20 -8.90 -15.70
N GLU A 120 12.30 -9.38 -14.81
CA GLU A 120 12.12 -10.81 -14.57
C GLU A 120 11.06 -11.42 -15.52
N PRO A 121 11.47 -12.28 -16.48
CA PRO A 121 10.53 -12.99 -17.33
C PRO A 121 9.84 -14.13 -16.58
N GLU A 122 8.67 -14.51 -17.06
CA GLU A 122 7.84 -15.58 -16.51
C GLU A 122 8.24 -16.97 -17.02
N GLY A 123 7.96 -18.00 -16.22
CA GLY A 123 8.23 -19.38 -16.56
C GLY A 123 9.69 -19.80 -16.40
N CYS A 124 10.52 -18.99 -15.75
CA CYS A 124 11.88 -19.37 -15.40
C CYS A 124 11.90 -20.32 -14.19
N VAL A 125 12.94 -21.16 -14.13
CA VAL A 125 13.18 -22.04 -12.97
C VAL A 125 14.24 -21.40 -12.09
N GLY A 126 14.03 -21.42 -10.77
CA GLY A 126 14.97 -20.93 -9.77
C GLY A 126 14.95 -21.76 -8.49
N VAL A 127 15.94 -21.58 -7.65
CA VAL A 127 15.99 -22.19 -6.30
C VAL A 127 14.99 -21.45 -5.41
N GLY A 128 14.25 -22.16 -4.58
CA GLY A 128 13.20 -21.60 -3.72
C GLY A 128 11.93 -21.19 -4.47
N GLY A 129 12.00 -21.04 -5.81
CA GLY A 129 10.88 -20.67 -6.66
C GLY A 129 11.31 -19.98 -7.96
N ALA A 130 10.36 -19.65 -8.81
CA ALA A 130 10.63 -18.94 -10.05
C ALA A 130 10.99 -17.45 -9.78
N PRO A 131 11.98 -16.86 -10.48
CA PRO A 131 12.43 -15.48 -10.23
C PRO A 131 11.34 -14.41 -10.31
N ALA A 132 10.33 -14.66 -11.14
CA ALA A 132 9.21 -13.75 -11.33
C ALA A 132 8.03 -14.04 -10.39
N GLU A 133 7.53 -15.28 -10.42
CA GLU A 133 6.28 -15.71 -9.79
C GLU A 133 6.44 -15.94 -8.29
N ALA A 134 7.63 -16.31 -7.81
CA ALA A 134 7.90 -16.50 -6.37
C ALA A 134 8.38 -15.22 -5.69
N VAL A 135 8.38 -14.08 -6.38
CA VAL A 135 8.62 -12.76 -5.82
C VAL A 135 7.32 -11.97 -5.80
N THR A 136 6.73 -11.88 -4.62
CA THR A 136 5.39 -11.31 -4.42
C THR A 136 5.48 -9.82 -4.12
N LEU A 137 4.83 -8.99 -4.95
CA LEU A 137 4.63 -7.58 -4.66
C LEU A 137 3.55 -7.42 -3.59
N LYS A 138 3.84 -6.65 -2.54
CA LYS A 138 2.94 -6.35 -1.43
C LYS A 138 2.76 -4.87 -1.25
N ALA A 139 1.58 -4.48 -0.79
CA ALA A 139 1.27 -3.09 -0.42
C ALA A 139 0.32 -3.04 0.77
N GLY A 140 0.37 -1.94 1.52
CA GLY A 140 -0.57 -1.68 2.59
C GLY A 140 -0.43 -0.27 3.16
N VAL A 141 -1.53 0.19 3.78
CA VAL A 141 -1.57 1.42 4.57
C VAL A 141 -2.01 1.07 5.97
N MET A 142 -1.29 1.56 6.97
CA MET A 142 -1.46 1.19 8.37
C MET A 142 -1.18 2.37 9.31
N ALA A 143 -1.65 2.27 10.55
CA ALA A 143 -1.41 3.31 11.58
C ALA A 143 -0.03 3.19 12.26
N VAL A 144 0.65 2.04 12.12
CA VAL A 144 1.94 1.76 12.75
C VAL A 144 3.04 1.89 11.71
N GLU A 145 4.17 2.51 12.09
CA GLU A 145 5.35 2.57 11.23
C GLU A 145 5.91 1.16 10.99
N PRO A 146 6.06 0.71 9.72
CA PRO A 146 6.76 -0.53 9.41
C PRO A 146 8.26 -0.38 9.70
N VAL A 147 8.79 -1.15 10.66
CA VAL A 147 10.21 -1.12 11.02
C VAL A 147 10.80 -2.52 11.17
N PRO A 148 12.06 -2.73 10.75
CA PRO A 148 12.78 -3.96 11.04
C PRO A 148 12.96 -4.13 12.54
N LEU A 149 12.70 -5.34 13.05
CA LEU A 149 12.91 -5.74 14.44
C LEU A 149 13.88 -6.92 14.50
N LEU A 150 14.89 -6.80 15.36
CA LEU A 150 15.75 -7.92 15.65
C LEU A 150 15.10 -8.83 16.72
N VAL A 151 14.76 -10.06 16.32
CA VAL A 151 14.18 -11.10 17.17
C VAL A 151 15.19 -12.26 17.27
N GLY A 152 15.95 -12.31 18.34
CA GLY A 152 17.07 -13.25 18.45
C GLY A 152 18.16 -12.96 17.41
N SER A 153 18.39 -13.89 16.48
CA SER A 153 19.32 -13.73 15.34
C SER A 153 18.62 -13.47 14.00
N TYR A 154 17.33 -13.14 14.02
CA TYR A 154 16.52 -12.91 12.83
C TYR A 154 15.99 -11.49 12.78
N VAL A 155 16.03 -10.86 11.60
CA VAL A 155 15.45 -9.53 11.35
C VAL A 155 14.06 -9.72 10.77
N ASP A 156 13.06 -9.42 11.57
CA ASP A 156 11.65 -9.55 11.24
C ASP A 156 11.01 -8.16 11.01
N LEU A 157 9.77 -8.12 10.54
CA LEU A 157 8.99 -6.89 10.39
C LEU A 157 7.97 -6.76 11.53
N ASN A 158 7.82 -5.56 12.11
CA ASN A 158 6.88 -5.32 13.23
C ASN A 158 5.41 -5.29 12.84
N VAL A 159 5.08 -5.36 11.55
CA VAL A 159 3.70 -5.34 11.01
C VAL A 159 3.42 -6.63 10.25
N ASP A 160 2.16 -7.03 10.21
CA ASP A 160 1.74 -8.26 9.55
C ASP A 160 1.56 -8.05 8.04
N LYS A 161 2.57 -8.47 7.27
CA LYS A 161 2.53 -8.51 5.80
C LYS A 161 2.14 -9.88 5.23
N GLY A 162 1.89 -10.87 6.09
CA GLY A 162 1.87 -12.28 5.73
C GLY A 162 3.25 -12.79 5.33
N GLN A 163 3.29 -13.97 4.71
CA GLN A 163 4.54 -14.62 4.31
C GLN A 163 4.50 -14.98 2.82
N GLN A 164 5.53 -14.60 2.08
CA GLN A 164 5.70 -14.88 0.67
C GLN A 164 4.41 -14.61 -0.13
N VAL A 165 3.76 -15.62 -0.69
CA VAL A 165 2.56 -15.51 -1.52
C VAL A 165 1.27 -15.22 -0.74
N THR A 166 1.33 -15.16 0.58
CA THR A 166 0.15 -14.86 1.42
C THR A 166 0.16 -13.44 1.93
N GLY A 167 -0.99 -12.77 1.92
CA GLY A 167 -1.16 -11.45 2.54
C GLY A 167 -1.35 -11.55 4.04
N GLY A 168 -1.00 -10.48 4.75
CA GLY A 168 -1.28 -10.26 6.16
C GLY A 168 -2.38 -9.22 6.37
N ARG A 169 -2.61 -8.87 7.63
CA ARG A 169 -3.58 -7.85 8.03
C ARG A 169 -3.17 -6.44 7.60
N ASP A 170 -1.89 -6.10 7.72
CA ASP A 170 -1.38 -4.74 7.53
C ASP A 170 -0.92 -4.48 6.08
N ALA A 171 -0.52 -5.53 5.35
CA ALA A 171 -0.22 -5.46 3.94
C ALA A 171 -0.62 -6.75 3.22
N GLY A 172 -1.13 -6.63 2.01
CA GLY A 172 -1.60 -7.77 1.22
C GLY A 172 -0.88 -7.93 -0.11
N VAL A 173 -1.23 -9.01 -0.79
CA VAL A 173 -0.66 -9.37 -2.09
C VAL A 173 -1.25 -8.50 -3.19
N VAL A 174 -0.38 -7.85 -3.95
CA VAL A 174 -0.71 -7.06 -5.15
C VAL A 174 -0.57 -7.89 -6.42
N GLY A 175 0.35 -8.86 -6.41
CA GLY A 175 0.69 -9.73 -7.53
C GLY A 175 2.15 -10.17 -7.44
N HIS A 176 2.71 -10.65 -8.55
CA HIS A 176 4.13 -10.97 -8.68
C HIS A 176 4.84 -9.97 -9.60
N ILE A 177 6.18 -10.03 -9.64
CA ILE A 177 6.99 -9.08 -10.42
C ILE A 177 7.23 -9.49 -11.87
N GLY A 178 6.65 -10.59 -12.33
CA GLY A 178 6.78 -11.07 -13.71
C GLY A 178 6.35 -10.00 -14.72
N ASN A 179 7.15 -9.87 -15.79
CA ASN A 179 7.00 -8.81 -16.77
C ASN A 179 6.25 -9.22 -18.05
N GLY A 180 5.66 -10.41 -18.07
CA GLY A 180 4.87 -10.94 -19.19
C GLY A 180 5.71 -11.47 -20.36
N ARG A 181 7.05 -11.40 -20.29
CA ARG A 181 7.94 -12.04 -21.28
C ARG A 181 8.19 -13.50 -20.89
N SER A 182 8.49 -14.34 -21.89
CA SER A 182 8.90 -15.72 -21.63
C SER A 182 10.36 -15.79 -21.18
N CYS A 183 10.67 -16.76 -20.32
CA CYS A 183 12.05 -17.08 -19.97
C CYS A 183 12.91 -17.53 -21.16
N GLU A 184 12.27 -17.98 -22.24
CA GLU A 184 12.94 -18.36 -23.49
C GLU A 184 13.31 -17.17 -24.38
N ASP A 185 12.76 -15.97 -24.09
CA ASP A 185 13.06 -14.76 -24.83
C ASP A 185 14.52 -14.33 -24.61
N SER A 186 15.16 -13.81 -25.65
CA SER A 186 16.52 -13.27 -25.53
C SER A 186 16.55 -11.97 -24.75
N GLY A 187 17.50 -11.86 -23.83
CA GLY A 187 17.70 -10.67 -23.00
C GLY A 187 16.66 -10.56 -21.88
N ARG A 188 16.94 -9.64 -20.94
CA ARG A 188 16.06 -9.35 -19.81
C ARG A 188 15.84 -7.83 -19.70
N PRO A 189 15.13 -7.22 -20.69
CA PRO A 189 14.86 -5.80 -20.63
C PRO A 189 13.89 -5.47 -19.50
N TYR A 190 14.04 -4.30 -18.91
CA TYR A 190 13.05 -3.79 -18.00
C TYR A 190 11.76 -3.42 -18.73
N VAL A 191 10.64 -3.77 -18.14
CA VAL A 191 9.29 -3.50 -18.65
C VAL A 191 8.50 -2.75 -17.59
N PHE A 192 7.75 -1.73 -18.00
CA PHE A 192 6.80 -1.04 -17.12
C PHE A 192 5.64 -1.95 -16.78
N LEU A 193 5.33 -2.01 -15.50
CA LEU A 193 4.22 -2.74 -14.94
C LEU A 193 3.37 -1.81 -14.08
N HIS A 194 2.07 -2.05 -14.08
CA HIS A 194 1.12 -1.39 -13.20
C HIS A 194 0.32 -2.44 -12.44
N ARG A 195 0.20 -2.25 -11.13
CA ARG A 195 -0.61 -3.08 -10.26
C ARG A 195 -1.41 -2.22 -9.31
N VAL A 196 -2.62 -2.67 -8.99
CA VAL A 196 -3.53 -1.99 -8.07
C VAL A 196 -3.86 -2.93 -6.93
N TYR A 197 -3.74 -2.44 -5.71
CA TYR A 197 -4.13 -3.11 -4.49
C TYR A 197 -5.32 -2.40 -3.85
N HIS A 198 -6.43 -3.09 -3.72
CA HIS A 198 -7.56 -2.65 -2.92
C HIS A 198 -7.44 -3.32 -1.55
N GLN A 199 -7.09 -2.53 -0.53
CA GLN A 199 -6.91 -3.06 0.82
C GLN A 199 -8.28 -3.54 1.36
N PRO A 200 -8.42 -4.82 1.74
CA PRO A 200 -9.71 -5.35 2.18
C PRO A 200 -10.12 -4.79 3.54
N GLU A 201 -9.17 -4.55 4.43
CA GLU A 201 -9.39 -4.00 5.75
C GLU A 201 -9.30 -2.48 5.73
N HIS A 202 -10.25 -1.83 6.38
CA HIS A 202 -10.22 -0.38 6.56
C HIS A 202 -9.12 0.01 7.56
N VAL A 203 -8.54 1.20 7.39
CA VAL A 203 -7.56 1.72 8.32
C VAL A 203 -8.07 3.00 9.00
N THR A 204 -7.87 3.10 10.30
CA THR A 204 -8.12 4.34 11.04
C THR A 204 -6.81 5.11 11.20
N SER A 205 -6.80 6.38 10.79
CA SER A 205 -5.66 7.28 11.04
C SER A 205 -5.50 7.55 12.53
N ARG A 206 -4.26 7.86 12.91
CA ARG A 206 -3.94 8.23 14.29
C ARG A 206 -4.56 9.58 14.69
N PRO A 207 -4.63 9.91 16.00
CA PRO A 207 -5.13 11.20 16.47
C PRO A 207 -4.35 12.42 15.97
N ASP A 208 -3.10 12.22 15.55
CA ASP A 208 -2.27 13.25 14.90
C ASP A 208 -2.49 13.38 13.38
N GLY A 209 -3.44 12.62 12.82
CA GLY A 209 -3.70 12.59 11.38
C GLY A 209 -2.58 11.90 10.60
N SER A 210 -1.94 10.88 11.17
CA SER A 210 -0.89 10.13 10.48
C SER A 210 -1.29 8.70 10.14
N LEU A 211 -0.73 8.21 9.01
CA LEU A 211 -0.72 6.83 8.54
C LEU A 211 0.65 6.53 7.95
N TRP A 212 0.93 5.27 7.69
CA TRP A 212 2.10 4.82 6.94
C TRP A 212 1.67 4.02 5.72
N VAL A 213 2.30 4.27 4.59
CA VAL A 213 2.20 3.40 3.41
C VAL A 213 3.48 2.58 3.29
N MET A 214 3.33 1.32 2.89
CA MET A 214 4.43 0.40 2.59
C MET A 214 4.15 -0.30 1.26
N VAL A 215 5.19 -0.42 0.42
CA VAL A 215 5.19 -1.21 -0.82
C VAL A 215 6.50 -1.97 -0.89
N GLY A 216 6.47 -3.25 -1.16
CA GLY A 216 7.70 -4.07 -1.17
C GLY A 216 7.54 -5.38 -1.92
N THR A 217 8.63 -6.13 -2.00
CA THR A 217 8.65 -7.49 -2.59
C THR A 217 9.10 -8.50 -1.56
N ASP A 218 8.33 -9.57 -1.46
CA ASP A 218 8.53 -10.72 -0.58
C ASP A 218 9.00 -11.90 -1.43
N SER A 219 10.25 -12.30 -1.27
CA SER A 219 10.92 -13.21 -2.19
C SER A 219 11.10 -14.59 -1.60
N GLY A 220 10.34 -15.58 -2.10
CA GLY A 220 10.69 -16.98 -1.92
C GLY A 220 11.74 -17.49 -2.92
N TYR A 221 12.07 -16.72 -3.97
CA TYR A 221 13.15 -17.03 -4.90
C TYR A 221 14.52 -16.77 -4.25
N GLU A 222 15.36 -17.80 -4.15
CA GLU A 222 16.73 -17.71 -3.65
C GLU A 222 17.68 -17.20 -4.73
N GLY A 223 17.68 -15.88 -4.93
CA GLY A 223 18.47 -15.22 -5.95
C GLY A 223 18.42 -13.71 -5.82
N LEU A 224 19.01 -13.04 -6.80
CA LEU A 224 19.02 -11.58 -6.88
C LEU A 224 17.68 -11.09 -7.39
N THR A 225 16.97 -10.30 -6.57
CA THR A 225 15.77 -9.57 -6.96
C THR A 225 16.09 -8.09 -7.07
N GLN A 226 15.70 -7.47 -8.18
CA GLN A 226 15.92 -6.05 -8.42
C GLN A 226 14.76 -5.43 -9.21
N LEU A 227 14.33 -4.24 -8.82
CA LEU A 227 13.29 -3.50 -9.53
C LEU A 227 13.41 -2.00 -9.32
N TYR A 228 12.73 -1.21 -10.16
CA TYR A 228 12.56 0.22 -9.97
C TYR A 228 11.11 0.51 -9.63
N TYR A 229 10.82 1.12 -8.50
CA TYR A 229 9.55 1.79 -8.28
C TYR A 229 9.55 3.11 -9.03
N TYR A 230 8.55 3.29 -9.88
CA TYR A 230 8.46 4.47 -10.75
C TYR A 230 7.53 5.52 -10.16
N SER A 231 6.32 5.12 -9.81
CA SER A 231 5.38 5.93 -9.04
C SER A 231 4.52 5.08 -8.11
N ILE A 232 4.12 5.68 -7.00
CA ILE A 232 3.18 5.08 -6.05
C ILE A 232 2.08 6.09 -5.80
N GLN A 233 0.82 5.68 -5.97
CA GLN A 233 -0.34 6.50 -5.64
C GLN A 233 -1.13 5.84 -4.53
N VAL A 234 -1.49 6.62 -3.52
CA VAL A 234 -2.37 6.19 -2.42
C VAL A 234 -3.66 6.97 -2.50
N THR A 235 -4.77 6.27 -2.59
CA THR A 235 -6.11 6.84 -2.55
C THR A 235 -6.75 6.48 -1.21
N LEU A 236 -7.08 7.49 -0.41
CA LEU A 236 -7.76 7.38 0.87
C LEU A 236 -9.19 7.91 0.72
N ARG A 237 -10.17 7.00 0.78
CA ARG A 237 -11.60 7.38 0.74
C ARG A 237 -12.17 7.33 2.15
N PRO A 238 -12.54 8.49 2.73
CA PRO A 238 -13.08 8.54 4.08
C PRO A 238 -14.43 7.83 4.17
N LEU A 239 -14.62 7.00 5.20
CA LEU A 239 -15.89 6.32 5.51
C LEU A 239 -16.66 7.00 6.67
N GLY A 240 -16.03 7.93 7.37
CA GLY A 240 -16.53 8.64 8.52
C GLY A 240 -15.55 8.61 9.69
N SER A 241 -15.72 9.48 10.68
CA SER A 241 -14.93 9.40 11.90
C SER A 241 -15.33 8.16 12.71
N SER A 242 -14.35 7.45 13.26
CA SER A 242 -14.57 6.38 14.23
C SER A 242 -14.91 6.98 15.60
N ALA A 243 -15.93 7.88 15.67
CA ALA A 243 -16.37 8.43 16.93
C ALA A 243 -16.78 7.28 17.85
N THR A 244 -15.97 6.99 18.83
CA THR A 244 -16.27 6.10 19.95
C THR A 244 -17.49 6.68 20.68
N PHE A 245 -18.58 5.91 20.70
CA PHE A 245 -19.71 6.14 21.58
C PHE A 245 -19.38 5.68 22.99
#